data_61fe9c997ce93bae71e6351b37cb123c
#
_entry.id   61fe9c997ce93bae71e6351b37cb123c
#
_cell.length_a   1.000
_cell.length_b   1.000
_cell.length_c   1.000
_cell.angle_alpha   90.00
_cell.angle_beta   90.00
_cell.angle_gamma   90.00
#
_symmetry.space_group_name_H-M   'P 1'
#
loop_
_entity.id
_entity.type
_entity.pdbx_description
1 polymer ?
#
loop_
_entity_poly.entity_id
_entity_poly.type
_entity_poly.pdbx_seq_one_letter_code
_entity_poly.pdbx_strand_id
1 'polypeptide(L)'
;MSRSGGFEAFFQFLAECSQTAPGPVLRQHDSARPRLGRRSKRGQHRQAFGRSRGGFSTKIHLKTDLDGNPLDFHMTGGEASDSTQLETSLDIGPDIRPRLVMTDKGYDSQANRAAALARCITPVIPRRENSKQRGRFFSKRLYKLWARIEQAIGKLKPFKRVAMRCEKTDISYSAIISFACGLMLVKSVHTT
;
A
#
# COMPACT_ATOMS: atom_id res chain seq x y z
N MET A 1 22.92 -15.56 -3.54
CA MET A 1 21.94 -15.74 -2.44
C MET A 1 21.61 -14.37 -1.92
N SER A 2 20.42 -13.86 -2.18
CA SER A 2 20.04 -12.47 -1.86
C SER A 2 19.74 -12.31 -0.38
N ARG A 3 20.44 -11.40 0.28
CA ARG A 3 20.24 -11.03 1.70
C ARG A 3 18.92 -10.25 1.94
N SER A 4 18.08 -10.04 0.92
CA SER A 4 16.83 -9.28 1.00
C SER A 4 15.67 -10.07 1.62
N GLY A 5 15.63 -11.39 1.48
CA GLY A 5 14.53 -12.22 1.98
C GLY A 5 14.35 -12.21 3.50
N GLY A 6 15.38 -11.87 4.28
CA GLY A 6 15.31 -11.86 5.74
C GLY A 6 14.40 -10.75 6.32
N PHE A 7 14.42 -9.55 5.72
CA PHE A 7 13.58 -8.44 6.18
C PHE A 7 12.11 -8.63 5.78
N GLU A 8 11.86 -9.21 4.61
CA GLU A 8 10.50 -9.54 4.17
C GLU A 8 9.89 -10.62 5.06
N ALA A 9 10.63 -11.70 5.35
CA ALA A 9 10.18 -12.76 6.25
C ALA A 9 9.93 -12.22 7.68
N PHE A 10 10.80 -11.36 8.19
CA PHE A 10 10.65 -10.72 9.49
C PHE A 10 9.41 -9.81 9.53
N PHE A 11 9.19 -9.03 8.48
CA PHE A 11 8.02 -8.18 8.37
C PHE A 11 6.71 -9.00 8.32
N GLN A 12 6.67 -10.06 7.50
CA GLN A 12 5.52 -10.95 7.41
C GLN A 12 5.21 -11.61 8.76
N PHE A 13 6.24 -12.12 9.45
CA PHE A 13 6.08 -12.68 10.79
C PHE A 13 5.48 -11.66 11.79
N LEU A 14 5.98 -10.42 11.80
CA LEU A 14 5.43 -9.37 12.66
C LEU A 14 3.99 -9.00 12.27
N ALA A 15 3.67 -8.97 10.98
CA ALA A 15 2.33 -8.69 10.49
C ALA A 15 1.33 -9.79 10.91
N GLU A 16 1.75 -11.05 10.89
CA GLU A 16 0.95 -12.18 11.40
C GLU A 16 0.71 -12.10 12.91
N CYS A 17 1.73 -11.72 13.68
CA CYS A 17 1.60 -11.54 15.14
C CYS A 17 0.69 -10.35 15.53
N SER A 18 0.54 -9.36 14.67
CA SER A 18 -0.25 -8.13 14.94
C SER A 18 -1.76 -8.29 14.69
N GLN A 19 -2.26 -9.48 14.39
CA GLN A 19 -3.65 -9.73 13.97
C GLN A 19 -4.66 -9.62 15.11
N THR A 20 -4.99 -8.41 15.52
CA THR A 20 -6.04 -8.20 16.55
C THR A 20 -7.27 -7.41 16.06
N ALA A 21 -7.33 -6.97 14.80
CA ALA A 21 -8.40 -6.08 14.33
C ALA A 21 -9.09 -6.52 13.03
N PRO A 22 -10.41 -6.32 12.91
CA PRO A 22 -11.19 -6.73 11.73
C PRO A 22 -10.98 -5.77 10.54
N GLY A 23 -10.33 -6.25 9.50
CA GLY A 23 -10.38 -5.70 8.16
C GLY A 23 -9.14 -4.95 7.68
N PRO A 24 -8.58 -5.34 6.50
CA PRO A 24 -7.49 -4.62 5.86
C PRO A 24 -7.99 -3.37 5.17
N VAL A 25 -7.11 -2.40 5.13
CA VAL A 25 -7.31 -1.15 4.44
C VAL A 25 -6.17 -0.96 3.45
N LEU A 26 -6.53 -0.59 2.22
CA LEU A 26 -5.56 -0.40 1.14
C LEU A 26 -5.35 1.07 0.87
N ARG A 27 -4.10 1.48 0.88
CA ARG A 27 -3.70 2.81 0.47
C ARG A 27 -2.45 2.80 -0.40
N GLN A 28 -2.42 3.79 -1.29
CA GLN A 28 -1.28 4.08 -2.15
C GLN A 28 -0.44 5.21 -1.60
N HIS A 29 0.86 5.09 -1.78
CA HIS A 29 1.82 6.17 -1.61
C HIS A 29 2.71 6.29 -2.85
N ASP A 30 2.75 7.49 -3.42
CA ASP A 30 3.73 7.82 -4.45
C ASP A 30 5.05 8.15 -3.77
N SER A 31 6.06 7.30 -3.94
CA SER A 31 7.40 7.62 -3.52
C SER A 31 8.00 8.70 -4.43
N ALA A 32 8.65 9.68 -3.82
CA ALA A 32 9.26 10.78 -4.53
C ALA A 32 10.35 10.32 -5.51
N ARG A 33 10.64 11.19 -6.47
CA ARG A 33 11.58 11.04 -7.59
C ARG A 33 12.91 10.43 -7.15
N PRO A 34 13.38 9.35 -7.77
CA PRO A 34 14.75 8.92 -7.61
C PRO A 34 15.66 9.98 -8.22
N ARG A 35 16.73 10.35 -7.53
CA ARG A 35 17.83 11.09 -8.15
C ARG A 35 18.42 10.19 -9.24
N LEU A 36 18.26 10.59 -10.49
CA LEU A 36 18.71 9.88 -11.67
C LEU A 36 20.24 9.70 -11.65
N GLY A 37 20.69 8.54 -11.14
CA GLY A 37 21.97 7.97 -11.50
C GLY A 37 21.80 7.22 -12.82
N ARG A 38 22.69 7.50 -13.77
CA ARG A 38 22.88 6.90 -15.11
C ARG A 38 21.95 5.73 -15.50
N ARG A 39 21.18 5.93 -16.58
CA ARG A 39 20.33 4.98 -17.28
C ARG A 39 20.99 3.60 -17.43
N SER A 40 20.49 2.60 -16.76
CA SER A 40 20.68 1.23 -17.19
C SER A 40 19.64 0.92 -18.27
N LYS A 41 20.08 0.62 -19.48
CA LYS A 41 19.22 0.36 -20.65
C LYS A 41 18.57 -1.04 -20.64
N ARG A 42 18.80 -1.89 -19.63
CA ARG A 42 18.25 -3.25 -19.53
C ARG A 42 17.33 -3.40 -18.33
N GLY A 43 16.05 -3.72 -18.57
CA GLY A 43 15.15 -4.28 -17.56
C GLY A 43 14.29 -3.30 -16.78
N GLN A 44 13.94 -2.11 -17.28
CA GLN A 44 13.09 -1.14 -16.58
C GLN A 44 11.69 -1.68 -16.22
N HIS A 45 11.09 -2.55 -17.01
CA HIS A 45 9.77 -3.14 -16.76
C HIS A 45 9.68 -4.10 -15.56
N ARG A 46 10.82 -4.59 -15.06
CA ARG A 46 10.88 -5.51 -13.90
C ARG A 46 11.20 -4.83 -12.59
N GLN A 47 11.36 -3.50 -12.55
CA GLN A 47 11.86 -2.79 -11.38
C GLN A 47 10.82 -1.87 -10.72
N ALA A 48 9.53 -2.09 -10.96
CA ALA A 48 8.45 -1.26 -10.44
C ALA A 48 8.76 0.25 -10.56
N PHE A 49 9.32 0.66 -11.71
CA PHE A 49 9.80 2.00 -11.97
C PHE A 49 9.24 2.51 -13.30
N GLY A 50 8.40 3.52 -13.26
CA GLY A 50 7.70 4.03 -14.41
C GLY A 50 7.50 5.53 -14.41
N ARG A 51 7.07 6.09 -15.55
CA ARG A 51 6.96 7.52 -15.77
C ARG A 51 5.58 8.05 -15.40
N SER A 52 5.48 8.73 -14.27
CA SER A 52 4.31 9.52 -13.88
C SER A 52 4.34 10.93 -14.48
N ARG A 53 3.28 11.73 -14.28
CA ARG A 53 3.25 13.16 -14.65
C ARG A 53 4.38 13.96 -14.01
N GLY A 54 4.82 13.56 -12.81
CA GLY A 54 5.91 14.20 -12.07
C GLY A 54 7.31 13.67 -12.40
N GLY A 55 7.45 12.76 -13.37
CA GLY A 55 8.69 12.09 -13.73
C GLY A 55 8.69 10.61 -13.37
N PHE A 56 9.86 10.00 -13.35
CA PHE A 56 9.99 8.59 -12.99
C PHE A 56 9.76 8.40 -11.48
N SER A 57 8.87 7.48 -11.12
CA SER A 57 8.51 7.17 -9.74
C SER A 57 8.12 5.72 -9.57
N THR A 58 8.00 5.29 -8.32
CA THR A 58 7.42 4.02 -7.91
C THR A 58 6.23 4.33 -7.02
N LYS A 59 5.15 3.59 -7.19
CA LYS A 59 4.01 3.59 -6.29
C LYS A 59 4.13 2.43 -5.31
N ILE A 60 3.89 2.71 -4.04
CA ILE A 60 3.80 1.70 -2.97
C ILE A 60 2.31 1.57 -2.63
N HIS A 61 1.76 0.39 -2.86
CA HIS A 61 0.40 0.03 -2.45
C HIS A 61 0.50 -0.68 -1.10
N LEU A 62 0.19 0.04 -0.03
CA LEU A 62 0.30 -0.45 1.33
C LEU A 62 -1.04 -1.01 1.81
N LYS A 63 -1.03 -2.26 2.30
CA LYS A 63 -2.15 -2.89 3.00
C LYS A 63 -1.94 -2.71 4.50
N THR A 64 -2.95 -2.19 5.20
CA THR A 64 -2.89 -1.97 6.66
C THR A 64 -4.11 -2.56 7.34
N ASP A 65 -4.04 -2.75 8.65
CA ASP A 65 -5.21 -2.95 9.50
C ASP A 65 -5.95 -1.60 9.75
N LEU A 66 -7.03 -1.63 10.53
CA LEU A 66 -7.81 -0.43 10.87
C LEU A 66 -7.09 0.54 11.81
N ASP A 67 -6.06 0.09 12.50
CA ASP A 67 -5.23 0.92 13.38
C ASP A 67 -4.05 1.55 12.62
N GLY A 68 -3.92 1.22 11.33
CA GLY A 68 -2.88 1.73 10.44
C GLY A 68 -1.55 0.98 10.57
N ASN A 69 -1.55 -0.24 11.11
CA ASN A 69 -0.38 -1.09 11.11
C ASN A 69 -0.21 -1.74 9.74
N PRO A 70 0.99 -1.75 9.17
CA PRO A 70 1.24 -2.36 7.86
C PRO A 70 1.10 -3.89 7.95
N LEU A 71 0.34 -4.46 7.02
CA LEU A 71 0.17 -5.91 6.87
C LEU A 71 1.02 -6.45 5.72
N ASP A 72 1.00 -5.75 4.59
CA ASP A 72 1.80 -6.07 3.41
C ASP A 72 1.83 -4.90 2.44
N PHE A 73 2.63 -4.99 1.39
CA PHE A 73 2.69 -4.00 0.32
C PHE A 73 3.12 -4.62 -1.00
N HIS A 74 2.77 -3.97 -2.09
CA HIS A 74 3.38 -4.23 -3.39
C HIS A 74 3.73 -2.93 -4.08
N MET A 75 4.59 -3.03 -5.10
CA MET A 75 5.10 -1.88 -5.83
C MET A 75 4.71 -1.94 -7.29
N THR A 76 4.42 -0.77 -7.85
CA THR A 76 4.20 -0.60 -9.29
C THR A 76 4.96 0.60 -9.83
N GLY A 77 5.12 0.68 -11.14
CA GLY A 77 5.62 1.89 -11.77
C GLY A 77 4.65 3.06 -11.59
N GLY A 78 5.17 4.28 -11.58
CA GLY A 78 4.38 5.49 -11.36
C GLY A 78 3.26 5.73 -12.37
N GLU A 79 3.32 5.11 -13.57
CA GLU A 79 2.28 5.16 -14.61
C GLU A 79 1.10 4.25 -14.31
N ALA A 80 1.27 3.22 -13.50
CA ALA A 80 0.23 2.24 -13.24
C ALA A 80 -1.01 2.89 -12.61
N SER A 81 -2.20 2.48 -13.06
CA SER A 81 -3.46 2.94 -12.47
C SER A 81 -3.71 2.23 -11.15
N ASP A 82 -4.10 2.99 -10.13
CA ASP A 82 -4.42 2.46 -8.81
C ASP A 82 -5.61 1.50 -8.87
N SER A 83 -6.59 1.80 -9.73
CA SER A 83 -7.79 0.99 -9.88
C SER A 83 -7.51 -0.44 -10.33
N THR A 84 -6.40 -0.70 -11.01
CA THR A 84 -6.02 -2.04 -11.47
C THR A 84 -5.30 -2.86 -10.39
N GLN A 85 -4.95 -2.25 -9.25
CA GLN A 85 -4.11 -2.87 -8.23
C GLN A 85 -4.90 -3.43 -7.04
N LEU A 86 -6.24 -3.25 -7.00
CA LEU A 86 -7.04 -3.67 -5.86
C LEU A 86 -6.97 -5.18 -5.63
N GLU A 87 -7.16 -5.98 -6.68
CA GLU A 87 -7.18 -7.44 -6.56
C GLU A 87 -5.84 -7.96 -6.07
N THR A 88 -4.74 -7.51 -6.67
CA THR A 88 -3.39 -7.84 -6.20
C THR A 88 -3.22 -7.49 -4.72
N SER A 89 -3.68 -6.29 -4.31
CA SER A 89 -3.57 -5.87 -2.92
C SER A 89 -4.44 -6.67 -1.95
N LEU A 90 -5.56 -7.21 -2.41
CA LEU A 90 -6.40 -8.09 -1.59
C LEU A 90 -5.75 -9.46 -1.39
N ASP A 91 -5.04 -9.94 -2.42
CA ASP A 91 -4.50 -11.31 -2.48
C ASP A 91 -3.11 -11.45 -1.83
N ILE A 92 -2.43 -10.33 -1.48
CA ILE A 92 -1.14 -10.33 -0.78
C ILE A 92 -1.30 -10.33 0.74
N GLY A 93 -0.24 -10.76 1.45
CA GLY A 93 -0.12 -10.70 2.91
C GLY A 93 -0.78 -11.86 3.63
N PRO A 94 -0.98 -11.72 4.95
CA PRO A 94 -1.51 -12.78 5.79
C PRO A 94 -2.90 -13.24 5.31
N ASP A 95 -3.22 -14.54 5.47
CA ASP A 95 -4.54 -15.13 5.15
C ASP A 95 -5.61 -14.64 6.13
N ILE A 96 -5.97 -13.39 6.00
CA ILE A 96 -7.02 -12.74 6.77
C ILE A 96 -8.24 -12.57 5.88
N ARG A 97 -9.41 -13.00 6.35
CA ARG A 97 -10.69 -12.76 5.69
C ARG A 97 -11.32 -11.46 6.20
N PRO A 98 -11.07 -10.32 5.54
CA PRO A 98 -11.60 -9.05 5.98
C PRO A 98 -13.11 -8.96 5.71
N ARG A 99 -13.86 -8.35 6.62
CA ARG A 99 -15.27 -8.05 6.39
C ARG A 99 -15.47 -6.82 5.50
N LEU A 100 -14.51 -5.91 5.49
CA LEU A 100 -14.55 -4.68 4.69
C LEU A 100 -13.17 -4.34 4.15
N VAL A 101 -13.13 -3.65 3.02
CA VAL A 101 -11.93 -3.01 2.48
C VAL A 101 -12.20 -1.53 2.28
N MET A 102 -11.33 -0.70 2.84
CA MET A 102 -11.37 0.74 2.65
C MET A 102 -10.22 1.17 1.74
N THR A 103 -10.53 1.99 0.73
CA THR A 103 -9.53 2.45 -0.23
C THR A 103 -9.69 3.92 -0.55
N ASP A 104 -8.70 4.52 -1.21
CA ASP A 104 -8.79 5.86 -1.77
C ASP A 104 -9.71 5.91 -3.00
N LYS A 105 -10.17 7.12 -3.36
CA LYS A 105 -10.93 7.41 -4.57
C LYS A 105 -10.21 7.01 -5.88
N GLY A 106 -8.91 6.82 -5.84
CA GLY A 106 -8.12 6.27 -6.94
C GLY A 106 -8.57 4.88 -7.37
N TYR A 107 -9.08 4.09 -6.43
CA TYR A 107 -9.60 2.73 -6.66
C TYR A 107 -11.07 2.68 -7.07
N ASP A 108 -11.75 3.84 -7.21
CA ASP A 108 -13.18 3.87 -7.55
C ASP A 108 -13.42 3.37 -8.97
N SER A 109 -13.85 2.12 -9.07
CA SER A 109 -14.34 1.47 -10.29
C SER A 109 -15.42 0.45 -9.95
N GLN A 110 -16.31 0.20 -10.90
CA GLN A 110 -17.35 -0.82 -10.73
C GLN A 110 -16.74 -2.23 -10.64
N ALA A 111 -15.67 -2.50 -11.41
CA ALA A 111 -14.93 -3.75 -11.37
C ALA A 111 -14.35 -4.01 -9.97
N ASN A 112 -13.73 -3.02 -9.33
CA ASN A 112 -13.17 -3.16 -7.99
C ASN A 112 -14.24 -3.44 -6.93
N ARG A 113 -15.40 -2.79 -7.04
CA ARG A 113 -16.52 -3.07 -6.14
C ARG A 113 -17.04 -4.49 -6.32
N ALA A 114 -17.17 -4.96 -7.57
CA ALA A 114 -17.58 -6.32 -7.87
C ALA A 114 -16.54 -7.35 -7.38
N ALA A 115 -15.25 -7.10 -7.60
CA ALA A 115 -14.16 -7.97 -7.16
C ALA A 115 -14.10 -8.12 -5.62
N ALA A 116 -14.34 -7.05 -4.87
CA ALA A 116 -14.44 -7.11 -3.41
C ALA A 116 -15.68 -7.91 -2.97
N LEU A 117 -16.85 -7.63 -3.55
CA LEU A 117 -18.10 -8.34 -3.23
C LEU A 117 -18.02 -9.83 -3.56
N ALA A 118 -17.37 -10.20 -4.66
CA ALA A 118 -17.15 -11.61 -5.03
C ALA A 118 -16.32 -12.37 -3.98
N ARG A 119 -15.47 -11.66 -3.23
CA ARG A 119 -14.70 -12.19 -2.09
C ARG A 119 -15.43 -12.06 -0.75
N CYS A 120 -16.73 -11.72 -0.75
CA CYS A 120 -17.54 -11.43 0.44
C CYS A 120 -16.99 -10.28 1.28
N ILE A 121 -16.28 -9.33 0.66
CA ILE A 121 -15.70 -8.15 1.31
C ILE A 121 -16.55 -6.92 0.96
N THR A 122 -16.98 -6.15 1.98
CA THR A 122 -17.74 -4.91 1.75
C THR A 122 -16.79 -3.80 1.28
N PRO A 123 -16.94 -3.26 0.04
CA PRO A 123 -16.07 -2.19 -0.46
C PRO A 123 -16.51 -0.82 0.08
N VAL A 124 -15.62 -0.16 0.78
CA VAL A 124 -15.76 1.22 1.26
C VAL A 124 -14.84 2.12 0.44
N ILE A 125 -15.26 2.44 -0.76
CA ILE A 125 -14.49 3.21 -1.75
C ILE A 125 -15.18 4.55 -1.96
N PRO A 126 -14.53 5.70 -1.67
CA PRO A 126 -15.09 7.01 -1.98
C PRO A 126 -15.32 7.14 -3.49
N ARG A 127 -16.44 7.78 -3.87
CA ARG A 127 -16.72 8.00 -5.28
C ARG A 127 -15.96 9.21 -5.81
N ARG A 128 -15.56 9.16 -7.07
CA ARG A 128 -15.01 10.31 -7.77
C ARG A 128 -16.11 11.36 -7.97
N GLU A 129 -15.75 12.64 -7.97
CA GLU A 129 -16.70 13.76 -8.14
C GLU A 129 -17.53 13.66 -9.43
N ASN A 130 -16.93 13.14 -10.50
CA ASN A 130 -17.56 12.93 -11.80
C ASN A 130 -18.40 11.63 -11.88
N SER A 131 -18.59 10.91 -10.79
CA SER A 131 -19.39 9.68 -10.79
C SER A 131 -20.88 10.03 -10.92
N LYS A 132 -21.55 9.48 -11.95
CA LYS A 132 -23.00 9.62 -12.16
C LYS A 132 -23.85 8.99 -11.04
N GLN A 133 -23.29 8.07 -10.29
CA GLN A 133 -23.96 7.42 -9.16
C GLN A 133 -23.56 8.11 -7.86
N ARG A 134 -24.48 8.88 -7.26
CA ARG A 134 -24.29 9.43 -5.92
C ARG A 134 -24.30 8.28 -4.91
N GLY A 135 -23.18 8.05 -4.24
CA GLY A 135 -23.05 7.01 -3.21
C GLY A 135 -23.81 7.37 -1.94
N ARG A 136 -24.25 6.34 -1.20
CA ARG A 136 -24.74 6.51 0.17
C ARG A 136 -23.68 7.20 1.03
N PHE A 137 -24.13 7.96 2.00
CA PHE A 137 -23.36 8.75 2.95
C PHE A 137 -22.16 7.99 3.51
N PHE A 138 -20.97 8.58 3.41
CA PHE A 138 -19.78 8.13 4.11
C PHE A 138 -19.97 8.41 5.60
N SER A 139 -20.10 7.38 6.44
CA SER A 139 -20.35 7.62 7.86
C SER A 139 -19.16 8.34 8.51
N LYS A 140 -19.42 9.24 9.47
CA LYS A 140 -18.37 9.95 10.24
C LYS A 140 -17.41 8.97 10.94
N ARG A 141 -17.89 7.77 11.31
CA ARG A 141 -17.05 6.70 11.87
C ARG A 141 -16.01 6.18 10.85
N LEU A 142 -16.45 5.93 9.61
CA LEU A 142 -15.54 5.49 8.53
C LEU A 142 -14.53 6.58 8.17
N TYR A 143 -14.92 7.86 8.26
CA TYR A 143 -14.01 8.98 8.03
C TYR A 143 -12.90 9.07 9.11
N LYS A 144 -13.21 8.78 10.36
CA LYS A 144 -12.19 8.71 11.43
C LYS A 144 -11.20 7.56 11.23
N LEU A 145 -11.68 6.41 10.77
CA LEU A 145 -10.82 5.28 10.42
C LEU A 145 -9.90 5.64 9.23
N TRP A 146 -10.43 6.36 8.25
CA TRP A 146 -9.66 6.87 7.13
C TRP A 146 -8.46 7.73 7.55
N ALA A 147 -8.64 8.62 8.53
CA ALA A 147 -7.56 9.46 9.04
C ALA A 147 -6.39 8.64 9.64
N ARG A 148 -6.67 7.53 10.33
CA ARG A 148 -5.64 6.63 10.86
C ARG A 148 -4.79 6.00 9.75
N ILE A 149 -5.44 5.64 8.65
CA ILE A 149 -4.77 5.06 7.48
C ILE A 149 -3.88 6.11 6.80
N GLU A 150 -4.35 7.37 6.73
CA GLU A 150 -3.50 8.47 6.24
C GLU A 150 -2.24 8.62 7.08
N GLN A 151 -2.36 8.43 8.39
CA GLN A 151 -1.22 8.46 9.30
C GLN A 151 -0.24 7.31 9.04
N ALA A 152 -0.70 6.12 8.65
CA ALA A 152 0.20 4.99 8.33
C ALA A 152 1.19 5.34 7.23
N ILE A 153 0.71 5.94 6.13
CA ILE A 153 1.59 6.44 5.08
C ILE A 153 2.46 7.61 5.56
N GLY A 154 1.89 8.49 6.40
CA GLY A 154 2.64 9.55 7.06
C GLY A 154 3.84 9.01 7.84
N LYS A 155 3.70 7.86 8.49
CA LYS A 155 4.79 7.19 9.23
C LYS A 155 5.89 6.61 8.33
N LEU A 156 5.62 6.35 7.04
CA LEU A 156 6.65 5.93 6.07
C LEU A 156 7.48 7.10 5.53
N LYS A 157 6.92 8.30 5.45
CA LYS A 157 7.60 9.49 4.88
C LYS A 157 8.90 9.88 5.57
N PRO A 158 9.07 9.77 6.92
CA PRO A 158 10.33 10.06 7.60
C PRO A 158 11.48 9.15 7.18
N PHE A 159 11.17 7.95 6.66
CA PHE A 159 12.20 7.08 6.10
C PHE A 159 12.65 7.61 4.74
N LYS A 160 13.67 8.47 4.73
CA LYS A 160 14.17 9.14 3.51
C LYS A 160 14.46 8.17 2.36
N ARG A 161 15.00 6.98 2.66
CA ARG A 161 15.26 5.96 1.64
C ARG A 161 13.99 5.41 1.00
N VAL A 162 12.88 5.33 1.75
CA VAL A 162 11.56 4.98 1.22
C VAL A 162 10.99 6.15 0.42
N ALA A 163 10.95 7.35 1.01
CA ALA A 163 10.36 8.53 0.40
C ALA A 163 11.03 8.95 -0.91
N MET A 164 12.36 8.77 -1.01
CA MET A 164 13.17 9.21 -2.16
C MET A 164 13.60 8.06 -3.08
N ARG A 165 13.22 6.83 -2.79
CA ARG A 165 13.69 5.63 -3.50
C ARG A 165 15.18 5.72 -3.87
N CYS A 166 16.04 5.63 -2.87
CA CYS A 166 17.49 5.71 -3.10
C CYS A 166 18.05 4.43 -3.75
N GLU A 167 17.32 3.33 -3.70
CA GLU A 167 17.73 2.02 -4.22
C GLU A 167 17.49 1.90 -5.73
N LYS A 168 18.48 1.29 -6.41
CA LYS A 168 18.42 1.07 -7.87
C LYS A 168 17.52 -0.11 -8.25
N THR A 169 17.46 -1.14 -7.41
CA THR A 169 16.68 -2.35 -7.67
C THR A 169 15.40 -2.39 -6.84
N ASP A 170 14.36 -3.02 -7.36
CA ASP A 170 13.10 -3.27 -6.68
C ASP A 170 13.30 -4.13 -5.42
N ILE A 171 14.15 -5.17 -5.51
CA ILE A 171 14.48 -6.05 -4.39
C ILE A 171 15.08 -5.26 -3.21
N SER A 172 16.08 -4.41 -3.46
CA SER A 172 16.68 -3.59 -2.41
C SER A 172 15.70 -2.57 -1.86
N TYR A 173 14.84 -2.02 -2.72
CA TYR A 173 13.83 -1.06 -2.30
C TYR A 173 12.73 -1.72 -1.48
N SER A 174 12.26 -2.91 -1.89
CA SER A 174 11.32 -3.73 -1.12
C SER A 174 11.87 -4.04 0.28
N ALA A 175 13.13 -4.46 0.38
CA ALA A 175 13.77 -4.73 1.67
C ALA A 175 13.78 -3.51 2.61
N ILE A 176 14.02 -2.30 2.08
CA ILE A 176 13.96 -1.06 2.88
C ILE A 176 12.53 -0.73 3.31
N ILE A 177 11.54 -0.95 2.44
CA ILE A 177 10.12 -0.76 2.81
C ILE A 177 9.72 -1.77 3.90
N SER A 178 10.07 -3.06 3.73
CA SER A 178 9.80 -4.11 4.72
C SER A 178 10.43 -3.78 6.07
N PHE A 179 11.68 -3.29 6.08
CA PHE A 179 12.34 -2.83 7.30
C PHE A 179 11.58 -1.67 7.97
N ALA A 180 11.16 -0.66 7.19
CA ALA A 180 10.40 0.47 7.71
C ALA A 180 9.04 0.03 8.29
N CYS A 181 8.33 -0.87 7.59
CA CYS A 181 7.08 -1.46 8.06
C CYS A 181 7.27 -2.27 9.34
N GLY A 182 8.32 -3.08 9.42
CA GLY A 182 8.67 -3.82 10.65
C GLY A 182 8.92 -2.89 11.84
N LEU A 183 9.65 -1.80 11.65
CA LEU A 183 9.85 -0.79 12.71
C LEU A 183 8.54 -0.10 13.13
N MET A 184 7.61 0.12 12.20
CA MET A 184 6.28 0.66 12.54
C MET A 184 5.49 -0.31 13.43
N LEU A 185 5.51 -1.61 13.12
CA LEU A 185 4.86 -2.65 13.91
C LEU A 185 5.46 -2.74 15.32
N VAL A 186 6.79 -2.80 15.44
CA VAL A 186 7.47 -2.83 16.75
C VAL A 186 7.08 -1.63 17.60
N LYS A 187 7.05 -0.42 17.01
CA LYS A 187 6.62 0.79 17.72
C LYS A 187 5.15 0.76 18.15
N SER A 188 4.25 0.15 17.35
CA SER A 188 2.83 0.06 17.70
C SER A 188 2.61 -0.81 18.95
N VAL A 189 3.39 -1.88 19.12
CA VAL A 189 3.33 -2.77 20.30
C VAL A 189 3.80 -2.06 21.58
N HIS A 190 4.76 -1.15 21.49
CA HIS A 190 5.31 -0.44 22.66
C HIS A 190 4.51 0.82 23.06
N THR A 191 3.48 1.20 22.33
CA THR A 191 2.69 2.43 22.58
C THR A 191 1.31 2.10 23.17
N THR A 192 1.01 0.82 23.41
CA THR A 192 -0.17 0.31 24.12
C THR A 192 0.14 0.12 25.59
#